data_0b2d2cfce572f8284c185eafbee71194
#
_entry.id   0b2d2cfce572f8284c185eafbee71194
#
_cell.length_a   1.000
_cell.length_b   1.000
_cell.length_c   1.000
_cell.angle_alpha   90.00
_cell.angle_beta   90.00
_cell.angle_gamma   90.00
#
_symmetry.space_group_name_H-M   'P 1'
#
loop_
_entity.id
_entity.type
_entity.pdbx_description
1 polymer ?
#
loop_
_entity_poly.entity_id
_entity_poly.type
_entity_poly.pdbx_seq_one_letter_code
_entity_poly.pdbx_strand_id
1 'polypeptide(L)'
;APYNAFVRGANTFIMTSQERHEARFQRRKAKRLERKQARCDSLGPMNKVFSYRKMFFYGKKCCNGVRWKQSVQNFEGHLFSGTATRRRTVLEQTWKPKSCSHFTLRERGKIRPIDAPHITDRQIHKTLCNEV
;
A
#
# COMPACT_ATOMS: atom_id res chain seq x y z
N ALA A 1 -46.64 -35.46 -43.64
CA ALA A 1 -45.88 -35.26 -42.40
C ALA A 1 -45.45 -33.81 -42.30
N PRO A 2 -45.82 -33.05 -41.24
CA PRO A 2 -45.32 -31.68 -41.09
C PRO A 2 -43.90 -31.71 -40.54
N TYR A 3 -42.99 -31.23 -41.34
CA TYR A 3 -41.64 -30.91 -40.87
C TYR A 3 -41.73 -29.77 -39.90
N ASN A 4 -41.61 -30.08 -38.63
CA ASN A 4 -41.39 -29.09 -37.61
C ASN A 4 -40.04 -28.41 -37.84
N ALA A 5 -40.07 -27.25 -38.48
CA ALA A 5 -38.94 -26.33 -38.49
C ALA A 5 -38.77 -25.80 -37.08
N PHE A 6 -37.89 -26.42 -36.32
CA PHE A 6 -37.42 -25.92 -35.03
C PHE A 6 -36.51 -24.71 -35.31
N VAL A 7 -37.10 -23.53 -35.40
CA VAL A 7 -36.36 -22.28 -35.46
C VAL A 7 -35.72 -22.09 -34.11
N ARG A 8 -34.49 -22.58 -33.97
CA ARG A 8 -33.60 -22.16 -32.89
C ARG A 8 -33.21 -20.71 -33.14
N GLY A 9 -33.97 -19.80 -32.59
CA GLY A 9 -33.58 -18.40 -32.44
C GLY A 9 -32.38 -18.29 -31.49
N ALA A 10 -31.21 -18.70 -31.93
CA ALA A 10 -29.97 -18.34 -31.30
C ALA A 10 -29.70 -16.89 -31.67
N ASN A 11 -30.17 -15.95 -30.83
CA ASN A 11 -29.63 -14.61 -30.79
C ASN A 11 -28.17 -14.74 -30.34
N THR A 12 -27.30 -15.07 -31.26
CA THR A 12 -25.85 -14.93 -31.07
C THR A 12 -25.58 -13.45 -31.05
N PHE A 13 -25.60 -12.89 -29.86
CA PHE A 13 -25.18 -11.49 -29.62
C PHE A 13 -23.69 -11.40 -30.00
N ILE A 14 -23.40 -10.96 -31.20
CA ILE A 14 -22.04 -10.80 -31.70
C ILE A 14 -21.50 -9.54 -31.05
N MET A 15 -20.77 -9.70 -29.94
CA MET A 15 -20.10 -8.61 -29.29
C MET A 15 -19.09 -7.93 -30.22
N THR A 16 -19.12 -6.61 -30.30
CA THR A 16 -18.13 -5.81 -31.02
C THR A 16 -16.73 -5.99 -30.41
N SER A 17 -15.70 -5.64 -31.15
CA SER A 17 -14.33 -5.67 -30.65
C SER A 17 -14.16 -4.79 -29.39
N GLN A 18 -14.81 -3.66 -29.35
CA GLN A 18 -14.78 -2.72 -28.24
C GLN A 18 -15.47 -3.28 -26.99
N GLU A 19 -16.63 -3.92 -27.15
CA GLU A 19 -17.33 -4.59 -26.05
C GLU A 19 -16.51 -5.74 -25.47
N ARG A 20 -15.83 -6.52 -26.29
CA ARG A 20 -14.91 -7.58 -25.84
C ARG A 20 -13.73 -7.02 -25.07
N HIS A 21 -13.18 -5.89 -25.50
CA HIS A 21 -12.09 -5.22 -24.81
C HIS A 21 -12.53 -4.72 -23.44
N GLU A 22 -13.67 -4.05 -23.38
CA GLU A 22 -14.27 -3.55 -22.13
C GLU A 22 -14.60 -4.72 -21.17
N ALA A 23 -15.19 -5.78 -21.65
CA ALA A 23 -15.49 -6.97 -20.84
C ALA A 23 -14.21 -7.61 -20.24
N ARG A 24 -13.11 -7.62 -21.00
CA ARG A 24 -11.80 -8.09 -20.47
C ARG A 24 -11.25 -7.15 -19.42
N PHE A 25 -11.37 -5.86 -19.65
CA PHE A 25 -10.92 -4.84 -18.68
C PHE A 25 -11.69 -4.97 -17.36
N GLN A 26 -13.00 -5.06 -17.41
CA GLN A 26 -13.86 -5.21 -16.22
C GLN A 26 -13.55 -6.51 -15.46
N ARG A 27 -13.38 -7.62 -16.15
CA ARG A 27 -12.97 -8.90 -15.53
C ARG A 27 -11.61 -8.78 -14.81
N ARG A 28 -10.63 -8.14 -15.42
CA ARG A 28 -9.30 -7.91 -14.79
C ARG A 28 -9.43 -6.99 -13.58
N LYS A 29 -10.25 -5.95 -13.67
CA LYS A 29 -10.52 -5.04 -12.57
C LYS A 29 -11.18 -5.75 -11.39
N ALA A 30 -12.23 -6.53 -11.65
CA ALA A 30 -12.91 -7.32 -10.63
C ALA A 30 -11.95 -8.30 -9.94
N LYS A 31 -11.17 -9.06 -10.71
CA LYS A 31 -10.17 -9.98 -10.15
C LYS A 31 -9.09 -9.31 -9.30
N ARG A 32 -8.69 -8.08 -9.65
CA ARG A 32 -7.76 -7.30 -8.82
C ARG A 32 -8.41 -6.88 -7.51
N LEU A 33 -9.67 -6.45 -7.55
CA LEU A 33 -10.43 -6.07 -6.35
C LEU A 33 -10.64 -7.26 -5.42
N GLU A 34 -11.03 -8.41 -5.94
CA GLU A 34 -11.16 -9.65 -5.16
C GLU A 34 -9.86 -10.03 -4.46
N ARG A 35 -8.74 -10.01 -5.20
CA ARG A 35 -7.42 -10.31 -4.61
C ARG A 35 -7.05 -9.30 -3.53
N LYS A 36 -7.33 -8.01 -3.75
CA LYS A 36 -7.10 -6.96 -2.77
C LYS A 36 -7.94 -7.17 -1.52
N GLN A 37 -9.23 -7.46 -1.70
CA GLN A 37 -10.13 -7.72 -0.59
C GLN A 37 -9.72 -8.96 0.21
N ALA A 38 -9.46 -10.08 -0.45
CA ALA A 38 -8.99 -11.30 0.20
C ALA A 38 -7.71 -11.06 1.00
N ARG A 39 -6.78 -10.23 0.47
CA ARG A 39 -5.56 -9.85 1.17
C ARG A 39 -5.85 -8.99 2.41
N CYS A 40 -6.74 -8.01 2.30
CA CYS A 40 -7.16 -7.21 3.45
C CYS A 40 -7.83 -8.07 4.53
N ASP A 41 -8.69 -9.00 4.12
CA ASP A 41 -9.39 -9.91 5.05
C ASP A 41 -8.40 -10.84 5.78
N SER A 42 -7.33 -11.27 5.09
CA SER A 42 -6.30 -12.12 5.68
C SER A 42 -5.41 -11.42 6.71
N LEU A 43 -5.30 -10.08 6.64
CA LEU A 43 -4.45 -9.30 7.55
C LEU A 43 -5.02 -9.20 8.97
N GLY A 44 -6.33 -9.31 9.11
CA GLY A 44 -7.03 -9.15 10.39
C GLY A 44 -7.08 -7.69 10.88
N PRO A 45 -7.27 -7.48 12.18
CA PRO A 45 -7.45 -6.14 12.73
C PRO A 45 -6.17 -5.31 12.71
N MET A 46 -6.31 -3.98 12.72
CA MET A 46 -5.21 -3.01 12.67
C MET A 46 -4.16 -3.19 13.78
N ASN A 47 -4.58 -3.61 14.97
CA ASN A 47 -3.66 -3.87 16.08
C ASN A 47 -2.69 -5.02 15.79
N LYS A 48 -3.04 -5.93 14.91
CA LYS A 48 -2.21 -7.05 14.45
C LYS A 48 -1.18 -6.58 13.41
N VAL A 49 -1.61 -5.73 12.49
CA VAL A 49 -0.74 -5.12 11.48
C VAL A 49 0.29 -4.19 12.13
N PHE A 50 -0.17 -3.31 13.03
CA PHE A 50 0.66 -2.38 13.80
C PHE A 50 0.99 -2.93 15.21
N SER A 51 1.43 -4.18 15.31
CA SER A 51 1.91 -4.69 16.59
C SER A 51 3.19 -3.96 17.00
N TYR A 52 3.38 -3.77 18.30
CA TYR A 52 4.58 -3.10 18.84
C TYR A 52 5.87 -3.73 18.32
N ARG A 53 5.93 -5.06 18.35
CA ARG A 53 7.10 -5.83 17.91
C ARG A 53 7.46 -5.59 16.44
N LYS A 54 6.46 -5.58 15.57
CA LYS A 54 6.65 -5.29 14.13
C LYS A 54 7.10 -3.86 13.90
N MET A 55 6.42 -2.90 14.52
CA MET A 55 6.79 -1.49 14.42
C MET A 55 8.21 -1.23 14.93
N PHE A 56 8.59 -1.82 16.05
CA PHE A 56 9.94 -1.72 16.59
C PHE A 56 10.99 -2.29 15.64
N PHE A 57 10.74 -3.47 15.08
CA PHE A 57 11.61 -4.11 14.10
C PHE A 57 11.80 -3.25 12.85
N TYR A 58 10.72 -2.73 12.29
CA TYR A 58 10.80 -1.86 11.11
C TYR A 58 11.39 -0.48 11.44
N GLY A 59 11.20 0.01 12.64
CA GLY A 59 11.88 1.20 13.14
C GLY A 59 13.39 1.05 13.15
N LYS A 60 13.90 -0.06 13.64
CA LYS A 60 15.32 -0.39 13.55
C LYS A 60 15.82 -0.48 12.11
N LYS A 61 15.05 -1.09 11.23
CA LYS A 61 15.38 -1.16 9.80
C LYS A 61 15.43 0.21 9.12
N CYS A 62 14.63 1.17 9.56
CA CYS A 62 14.68 2.54 9.04
C CYS A 62 16.02 3.25 9.35
N CYS A 63 16.71 2.84 10.39
CA CYS A 63 18.00 3.43 10.79
C CYS A 63 19.19 2.91 9.95
N ASN A 64 19.02 1.82 9.22
CA ASN A 64 20.10 1.19 8.46
C ASN A 64 20.62 2.12 7.35
N GLY A 65 21.94 2.27 7.29
CA GLY A 65 22.62 3.09 6.30
C GLY A 65 22.61 4.60 6.56
N VAL A 66 21.88 5.08 7.58
CA VAL A 66 21.72 6.51 7.91
C VAL A 66 21.99 6.83 9.38
N ARG A 67 22.61 5.92 10.13
CA ARG A 67 22.91 6.10 11.57
C ARG A 67 23.88 7.24 11.88
N TRP A 68 24.57 7.74 10.89
CA TRP A 68 25.45 8.91 11.01
C TRP A 68 24.67 10.22 11.15
N LYS A 69 23.39 10.25 10.83
CA LYS A 69 22.54 11.45 10.96
C LYS A 69 22.07 11.62 12.39
N GLN A 70 22.20 12.84 12.93
CA GLN A 70 21.75 13.16 14.29
C GLN A 70 20.26 12.89 14.50
N SER A 71 19.42 13.19 13.51
CA SER A 71 17.97 12.91 13.58
C SER A 71 17.67 11.43 13.74
N VAL A 72 18.44 10.57 13.08
CA VAL A 72 18.31 9.12 13.19
C VAL A 72 18.82 8.61 14.53
N GLN A 73 19.91 9.15 15.05
CA GLN A 73 20.42 8.80 16.38
C GLN A 73 19.42 9.18 17.47
N ASN A 74 18.81 10.35 17.38
CA ASN A 74 17.74 10.76 18.30
C ASN A 74 16.51 9.84 18.20
N PHE A 75 16.13 9.47 16.99
CA PHE A 75 15.05 8.52 16.77
C PHE A 75 15.35 7.15 17.39
N GLU A 76 16.55 6.60 17.16
CA GLU A 76 16.97 5.31 17.69
C GLU A 76 17.09 5.32 19.22
N GLY A 77 17.55 6.41 19.82
CA GLY A 77 17.63 6.58 21.27
C GLY A 77 16.26 6.60 21.97
N HIS A 78 15.20 7.02 21.27
CA HIS A 78 13.83 7.06 21.80
C HIS A 78 12.93 6.00 21.13
N LEU A 79 13.52 4.94 20.55
CA LEU A 79 12.78 3.97 19.76
C LEU A 79 11.73 3.21 20.58
N PHE A 80 12.02 2.82 21.81
CA PHE A 80 11.08 2.09 22.65
C PHE A 80 9.83 2.92 22.99
N SER A 81 10.01 4.04 23.64
CA SER A 81 8.89 4.92 24.03
C SER A 81 8.19 5.55 22.82
N GLY A 82 8.97 5.96 21.82
CA GLY A 82 8.46 6.54 20.60
C GLY A 82 7.59 5.56 19.78
N THR A 83 7.98 4.29 19.70
CA THR A 83 7.18 3.26 19.03
C THR A 83 5.86 3.04 19.74
N ALA A 84 5.85 2.97 21.06
CA ALA A 84 4.61 2.83 21.84
C ALA A 84 3.64 4.01 21.58
N THR A 85 4.16 5.24 21.59
CA THR A 85 3.36 6.45 21.33
C THR A 85 2.82 6.46 19.90
N ARG A 86 3.64 6.17 18.91
CA ARG A 86 3.22 6.12 17.49
C ARG A 86 2.18 5.03 17.26
N ARG A 87 2.38 3.84 17.83
CA ARG A 87 1.40 2.76 17.75
C ARG A 87 0.05 3.20 18.30
N ARG A 88 0.03 3.81 19.47
CA ARG A 88 -1.19 4.31 20.09
C ARG A 88 -1.90 5.32 19.20
N THR A 89 -1.19 6.32 18.67
CA THR A 89 -1.78 7.34 17.79
C THR A 89 -2.34 6.76 16.50
N VAL A 90 -1.70 5.75 15.92
CA VAL A 90 -2.19 5.07 14.72
C VAL A 90 -3.46 4.28 15.02
N LEU A 91 -3.50 3.53 16.12
CA LEU A 91 -4.67 2.73 16.49
C LEU A 91 -5.86 3.59 16.91
N GLU A 92 -5.62 4.74 17.53
CA GLU A 92 -6.66 5.73 17.87
C GLU A 92 -7.07 6.60 16.68
N GLN A 93 -6.43 6.44 15.51
CA GLN A 93 -6.66 7.23 14.29
C GLN A 93 -6.41 8.74 14.50
N THR A 94 -5.56 9.10 15.42
CA THR A 94 -5.16 10.48 15.70
C THR A 94 -3.81 10.86 15.08
N TRP A 95 -3.12 9.89 14.48
CA TRP A 95 -1.83 10.13 13.84
C TRP A 95 -1.94 11.12 12.67
N LYS A 96 -1.01 12.07 12.66
CA LYS A 96 -0.82 13.02 11.56
C LYS A 96 0.62 12.96 11.09
N PRO A 97 0.87 12.95 9.77
CA PRO A 97 2.22 12.98 9.24
C PRO A 97 2.92 14.29 9.57
N LYS A 98 4.22 14.22 9.80
CA LYS A 98 5.07 15.39 9.94
C LYS A 98 5.41 15.96 8.57
N SER A 99 5.88 17.22 8.54
CA SER A 99 6.33 17.84 7.29
C SER A 99 7.50 17.08 6.68
N CYS A 100 7.46 16.94 5.35
CA CYS A 100 8.54 16.33 4.59
C CYS A 100 9.72 17.29 4.44
N SER A 101 10.92 16.74 4.30
CA SER A 101 12.10 17.48 3.87
C SER A 101 12.13 17.54 2.34
N HIS A 102 12.24 18.74 1.79
CA HIS A 102 12.27 18.97 0.34
C HIS A 102 13.71 19.25 -0.08
N PHE A 103 14.21 18.51 -1.06
CA PHE A 103 15.52 18.75 -1.66
C PHE A 103 15.52 18.33 -3.14
N THR A 104 16.53 18.78 -3.87
CA THR A 104 16.68 18.48 -5.29
C THR A 104 17.85 17.54 -5.48
N LEU A 105 17.59 16.40 -6.11
CA LEU A 105 18.62 15.44 -6.48
C LEU A 105 19.02 15.66 -7.96
N ARG A 106 20.32 15.78 -8.19
CA ARG A 106 20.89 15.80 -9.55
C ARG A 106 21.54 14.45 -9.83
N GLU A 107 20.98 13.72 -10.77
CA GLU A 107 21.48 12.40 -11.14
C GLU A 107 21.51 12.28 -12.67
N ARG A 108 22.70 12.02 -13.22
CA ARG A 108 22.92 11.82 -14.65
C ARG A 108 22.30 12.93 -15.53
N GLY A 109 22.48 14.18 -15.14
CA GLY A 109 21.95 15.35 -15.86
C GLY A 109 20.46 15.60 -15.69
N LYS A 110 19.75 14.79 -14.91
CA LYS A 110 18.33 15.01 -14.55
C LYS A 110 18.22 15.63 -13.18
N ILE A 111 17.34 16.61 -13.08
CA ILE A 111 17.00 17.26 -11.81
C ILE A 111 15.67 16.68 -11.34
N ARG A 112 15.65 16.14 -10.13
CA ARG A 112 14.46 15.54 -9.52
C ARG A 112 14.18 16.20 -8.18
N PRO A 113 13.01 16.81 -7.98
CA PRO A 113 12.58 17.22 -6.66
C PRO A 113 12.25 15.96 -5.83
N ILE A 114 12.74 15.92 -4.59
CA ILE A 114 12.53 14.80 -3.68
C ILE A 114 11.86 15.31 -2.42
N ASP A 115 10.79 14.66 -2.03
CA ASP A 115 10.09 14.87 -0.77
C ASP A 115 10.36 13.66 0.14
N ALA A 116 11.19 13.87 1.17
CA ALA A 116 11.55 12.83 2.10
C ALA A 116 10.71 12.93 3.38
N PRO A 117 9.95 11.88 3.74
CA PRO A 117 9.18 11.88 4.97
C PRO A 117 10.11 11.84 6.20
N HIS A 118 9.61 12.36 7.33
CA HIS A 118 10.32 12.27 8.59
C HIS A 118 10.53 10.81 9.00
N ILE A 119 11.63 10.50 9.69
CA ILE A 119 11.96 9.10 10.04
C ILE A 119 10.88 8.42 10.89
N THR A 120 10.19 9.16 11.74
CA THR A 120 9.08 8.65 12.54
C THR A 120 7.91 8.17 11.67
N ASP A 121 7.62 8.89 10.59
CA ASP A 121 6.57 8.53 9.65
C ASP A 121 7.01 7.37 8.75
N ARG A 122 8.29 7.31 8.43
CA ARG A 122 8.88 6.17 7.69
C ARG A 122 8.73 4.85 8.42
N GLN A 123 8.80 4.84 9.75
CA GLN A 123 8.53 3.65 10.56
C GLN A 123 7.10 3.13 10.32
N ILE A 124 6.12 4.01 10.36
CA ILE A 124 4.71 3.66 10.13
C ILE A 124 4.50 3.18 8.69
N HIS A 125 5.01 3.92 7.71
CA HIS A 125 4.91 3.55 6.30
C HIS A 125 5.56 2.20 6.02
N LYS A 126 6.75 1.95 6.57
CA LYS A 126 7.47 0.70 6.37
C LYS A 126 6.74 -0.48 7.00
N THR A 127 6.16 -0.30 8.18
CA THR A 127 5.34 -1.33 8.83
C THR A 127 4.12 -1.65 7.96
N LEU A 128 3.39 -0.65 7.51
CA LEU A 128 2.22 -0.83 6.65
C LEU A 128 2.59 -1.53 5.34
N CYS A 129 3.59 -1.03 4.63
CA CYS A 129 3.98 -1.57 3.31
C CYS A 129 4.51 -3.00 3.35
N ASN A 130 5.09 -3.45 4.45
CA ASN A 130 5.62 -4.81 4.57
C ASN A 130 4.62 -5.81 5.15
N GLU A 131 3.58 -5.34 5.85
CA GLU A 131 2.53 -6.20 6.40
C GLU A 131 1.30 -6.30 5.49
N VAL A 132 1.13 -5.37 4.57
CA VAL A 132 0.07 -5.34 3.56
C VAL A 132 0.61 -5.66 2.18
#